data_dc97de17a6302cc8a4117ac2ee353d7c
#
_entry.id   dc97de17a6302cc8a4117ac2ee353d7c
#
_cell.length_a   1.000
_cell.length_b   1.000
_cell.length_c   1.000
_cell.angle_alpha   90.00
_cell.angle_beta   90.00
_cell.angle_gamma   90.00
#
_symmetry.space_group_name_H-M   'P 1'
#
loop_
_entity.id
_entity.type
_entity.pdbx_description
1 polymer ?
#
loop_
_entity_poly.entity_id
_entity_poly.type
_entity_poly.pdbx_seq_one_letter_code
_entity_poly.pdbx_strand_id
1 'polypeptide(L)'
;VVFGRSATQLAYDLSRTLAKDWGPGDEVVVTRLDHDSNIRPWVQAAQAAGATVRRADFDPATGELRPEHVAAVLSERTRLVAVTAASNLIGTRPDIPALAALAHDAGALLHVDAVHYASHATVDLAALGADTLVCSPYKFLGPHLGVLAADPDFLRTLRPDKLLPSSDAVPERFELGTLPYELLAGARAAVDFLADLAPGGRGGRRERLAASFAALQSHEDALRERIERGLADLGGITVHSRAAHRTPTLLFTVAGLRPADVSRHLAEHAVDAPAGSFYAVEAARRLGLGDEGGVRVGLAPYSCAEDVDRLLTALARLPR
;
A
#
# COMPACT_ATOMS: atom_id res chain seq x y z
N VAL A 1 10.42 7.64 -13.97
CA VAL A 1 9.06 7.12 -13.76
C VAL A 1 8.68 6.30 -14.98
N VAL A 2 8.12 5.10 -14.77
CA VAL A 2 7.60 4.18 -15.78
C VAL A 2 6.09 4.05 -15.59
N PHE A 3 5.32 4.10 -16.67
CA PHE A 3 3.88 3.92 -16.63
C PHE A 3 3.45 2.53 -17.11
N GLY A 4 2.40 1.99 -16.51
CA GLY A 4 1.83 0.71 -16.86
C GLY A 4 0.33 0.65 -16.59
N ARG A 5 -0.30 -0.46 -16.91
CA ARG A 5 -1.77 -0.63 -16.77
C ARG A 5 -2.21 -0.67 -15.30
N SER A 6 -1.35 -1.13 -14.39
CA SER A 6 -1.60 -1.19 -12.95
C SER A 6 -0.28 -1.37 -12.19
N ALA A 7 -0.26 -1.03 -10.89
CA ALA A 7 0.86 -1.35 -10.00
C ALA A 7 1.14 -2.87 -9.98
N THR A 8 0.11 -3.70 -9.97
CA THR A 8 0.24 -5.17 -10.01
C THR A 8 0.99 -5.65 -11.25
N GLN A 9 0.65 -5.12 -12.44
CA GLN A 9 1.36 -5.47 -13.67
C GLN A 9 2.82 -5.05 -13.59
N LEU A 10 3.09 -3.81 -13.15
CA LEU A 10 4.46 -3.30 -13.02
C LEU A 10 5.29 -4.12 -12.02
N ALA A 11 4.68 -4.58 -10.92
CA ALA A 11 5.34 -5.49 -9.97
C ALA A 11 5.68 -6.84 -10.63
N TYR A 12 4.79 -7.40 -11.46
CA TYR A 12 5.08 -8.62 -12.24
C TYR A 12 6.20 -8.40 -13.26
N ASP A 13 6.18 -7.29 -13.98
CA ASP A 13 7.19 -7.01 -15.00
C ASP A 13 8.57 -6.76 -14.36
N LEU A 14 8.59 -6.02 -13.25
CA LEU A 14 9.83 -5.78 -12.50
C LEU A 14 10.37 -7.08 -11.86
N SER A 15 9.50 -7.90 -11.26
CA SER A 15 9.91 -9.15 -10.61
C SER A 15 10.53 -10.12 -11.62
N ARG A 16 9.95 -10.29 -12.80
CA ARG A 16 10.53 -11.09 -13.89
C ARG A 16 11.85 -10.51 -14.39
N THR A 17 11.96 -9.19 -14.43
CA THR A 17 13.18 -8.52 -14.86
C THR A 17 14.33 -8.77 -13.88
N LEU A 18 14.09 -8.57 -12.58
CA LEU A 18 15.11 -8.79 -11.54
C LEU A 18 15.47 -10.27 -11.39
N ALA A 19 14.51 -11.17 -11.51
CA ALA A 19 14.72 -12.60 -11.36
C ALA A 19 15.62 -13.22 -12.44
N LYS A 20 15.91 -12.51 -13.53
CA LYS A 20 16.89 -12.97 -14.54
C LYS A 20 18.30 -13.14 -13.98
N ASP A 21 18.61 -12.44 -12.89
CA ASP A 21 19.91 -12.47 -12.22
C ASP A 21 19.87 -13.27 -10.90
N TRP A 22 18.74 -13.95 -10.59
CA TRP A 22 18.59 -14.81 -9.41
C TRP A 22 18.80 -16.28 -9.72
N GLY A 23 19.17 -17.05 -8.69
CA GLY A 23 19.38 -18.49 -8.82
C GLY A 23 19.26 -19.25 -7.49
N PRO A 24 19.55 -20.57 -7.51
CA PRO A 24 19.60 -21.38 -6.30
C PRO A 24 20.58 -20.78 -5.27
N GLY A 25 20.10 -20.62 -4.04
CA GLY A 25 20.84 -20.00 -2.94
C GLY A 25 20.50 -18.52 -2.71
N ASP A 26 19.93 -17.81 -3.69
CA ASP A 26 19.41 -16.46 -3.47
C ASP A 26 18.12 -16.48 -2.65
N GLU A 27 17.85 -15.37 -1.96
CA GLU A 27 16.66 -15.21 -1.12
C GLU A 27 15.92 -13.93 -1.47
N VAL A 28 14.58 -14.00 -1.40
CA VAL A 28 13.68 -12.85 -1.55
C VAL A 28 12.82 -12.74 -0.30
N VAL A 29 12.79 -11.57 0.31
CA VAL A 29 11.97 -11.29 1.49
C VAL A 29 10.70 -10.59 1.06
N VAL A 30 9.55 -11.10 1.51
CA VAL A 30 8.22 -10.47 1.41
C VAL A 30 7.63 -10.35 2.79
N THR A 31 6.70 -9.43 3.02
CA THR A 31 6.07 -9.32 4.34
C THR A 31 4.63 -9.84 4.32
N ARG A 32 4.16 -10.38 5.47
CA ARG A 32 2.76 -10.80 5.61
C ARG A 32 1.80 -9.63 5.81
N LEU A 33 2.31 -8.41 5.91
CA LEU A 33 1.51 -7.20 6.05
C LEU A 33 0.94 -6.73 4.71
N ASP A 34 1.50 -7.21 3.61
CA ASP A 34 1.33 -6.71 2.26
C ASP A 34 0.02 -7.13 1.58
N HIS A 35 -0.40 -6.32 0.62
CA HIS A 35 -1.33 -6.73 -0.43
C HIS A 35 -0.68 -7.80 -1.31
N ASP A 36 -1.44 -8.79 -1.81
CA ASP A 36 -0.88 -9.93 -2.58
C ASP A 36 -0.18 -9.50 -3.87
N SER A 37 -0.49 -8.32 -4.41
CA SER A 37 0.24 -7.74 -5.55
C SER A 37 1.70 -7.39 -5.23
N ASN A 38 2.05 -7.26 -3.96
CA ASN A 38 3.43 -7.07 -3.49
C ASN A 38 4.02 -8.34 -2.86
N ILE A 39 3.34 -9.45 -2.93
CA ILE A 39 3.82 -10.77 -2.49
C ILE A 39 3.96 -11.70 -3.68
N ARG A 40 2.87 -11.93 -4.40
CA ARG A 40 2.76 -12.98 -5.41
C ARG A 40 3.73 -12.86 -6.58
N PRO A 41 3.95 -11.66 -7.16
CA PRO A 41 4.93 -11.50 -8.22
C PRO A 41 6.34 -11.94 -7.80
N TRP A 42 6.77 -11.54 -6.61
CA TRP A 42 8.08 -11.86 -6.05
C TRP A 42 8.22 -13.35 -5.74
N VAL A 43 7.18 -13.96 -5.14
CA VAL A 43 7.14 -15.39 -4.84
C VAL A 43 7.27 -16.22 -6.11
N GLN A 44 6.49 -15.88 -7.15
CA GLN A 44 6.51 -16.62 -8.41
C GLN A 44 7.83 -16.45 -9.16
N ALA A 45 8.38 -15.24 -9.18
CA ALA A 45 9.66 -14.97 -9.82
C ALA A 45 10.82 -15.70 -9.10
N ALA A 46 10.85 -15.67 -7.76
CA ALA A 46 11.82 -16.41 -6.97
C ALA A 46 11.73 -17.93 -7.21
N GLN A 47 10.51 -18.48 -7.20
CA GLN A 47 10.30 -19.90 -7.47
C GLN A 47 10.76 -20.30 -8.87
N ALA A 48 10.48 -19.48 -9.89
CA ALA A 48 10.93 -19.74 -11.26
C ALA A 48 12.46 -19.71 -11.40
N ALA A 49 13.14 -18.88 -10.62
CA ALA A 49 14.59 -18.78 -10.58
C ALA A 49 15.26 -19.82 -9.65
N GLY A 50 14.49 -20.61 -8.89
CA GLY A 50 15.03 -21.53 -7.87
C GLY A 50 15.50 -20.84 -6.60
N ALA A 51 15.17 -19.56 -6.40
CA ALA A 51 15.48 -18.80 -5.20
C ALA A 51 14.49 -19.10 -4.06
N THR A 52 14.90 -18.84 -2.84
CA THR A 52 14.11 -19.09 -1.63
C THR A 52 13.30 -17.84 -1.25
N VAL A 53 12.03 -18.04 -0.87
CA VAL A 53 11.19 -16.96 -0.34
C VAL A 53 11.19 -16.99 1.19
N ARG A 54 11.60 -15.88 1.80
CA ARG A 54 11.49 -15.62 3.24
C ARG A 54 10.31 -14.70 3.51
N ARG A 55 9.60 -14.92 4.63
CA ARG A 55 8.45 -14.10 5.00
C ARG A 55 8.69 -13.42 6.34
N ALA A 56 8.69 -12.10 6.35
CA ALA A 56 8.69 -11.32 7.59
C ALA A 56 7.27 -11.24 8.14
N ASP A 57 7.11 -11.64 9.39
CA ASP A 57 5.84 -11.53 10.11
C ASP A 57 5.71 -10.14 10.75
N PHE A 58 4.49 -9.69 10.96
CA PHE A 58 4.18 -8.58 11.84
C PHE A 58 3.56 -9.08 13.17
N ASP A 59 3.60 -8.27 14.21
CA ASP A 59 2.96 -8.59 15.47
C ASP A 59 1.43 -8.48 15.35
N PRO A 60 0.66 -9.57 15.46
CA PRO A 60 -0.79 -9.50 15.34
C PRO A 60 -1.49 -8.79 16.52
N ALA A 61 -0.81 -8.63 17.65
CA ALA A 61 -1.37 -7.94 18.80
C ALA A 61 -1.35 -6.42 18.62
N THR A 62 -0.28 -5.89 18.03
CA THR A 62 -0.10 -4.45 17.78
C THR A 62 -0.41 -4.05 16.35
N GLY A 63 -0.37 -4.99 15.41
CA GLY A 63 -0.46 -4.74 13.97
C GLY A 63 0.83 -4.14 13.38
N GLU A 64 1.93 -4.08 14.13
CA GLU A 64 3.17 -3.43 13.72
C GLU A 64 4.14 -4.39 13.01
N LEU A 65 4.68 -3.95 11.89
CA LEU A 65 5.85 -4.55 11.25
C LEU A 65 7.06 -3.70 11.62
N ARG A 66 7.84 -4.18 12.59
CA ARG A 66 9.05 -3.50 13.06
C ARG A 66 10.28 -3.94 12.28
N PRO A 67 11.36 -3.12 12.27
CA PRO A 67 12.62 -3.48 11.62
C PRO A 67 13.16 -4.86 12.04
N GLU A 68 13.00 -5.24 13.31
CA GLU A 68 13.48 -6.52 13.86
C GLU A 68 12.81 -7.73 13.20
N HIS A 69 11.54 -7.59 12.78
CA HIS A 69 10.82 -8.67 12.10
C HIS A 69 11.40 -8.96 10.72
N VAL A 70 11.87 -7.92 10.02
CA VAL A 70 12.53 -8.06 8.72
C VAL A 70 13.97 -8.53 8.92
N ALA A 71 14.70 -7.94 9.87
CA ALA A 71 16.09 -8.35 10.18
C ALA A 71 16.19 -9.84 10.52
N ALA A 72 15.20 -10.42 11.20
CA ALA A 72 15.17 -11.84 11.56
C ALA A 72 15.16 -12.81 10.37
N VAL A 73 14.83 -12.34 9.16
CA VAL A 73 14.75 -13.16 7.95
C VAL A 73 15.71 -12.72 6.85
N LEU A 74 16.49 -11.66 7.07
CA LEU A 74 17.56 -11.23 6.17
C LEU A 74 18.81 -12.10 6.27
N SER A 75 19.53 -12.22 5.16
CA SER A 75 20.87 -12.83 5.09
C SER A 75 21.69 -12.17 3.96
N GLU A 76 22.98 -12.45 3.87
CA GLU A 76 23.86 -12.02 2.79
C GLU A 76 23.41 -12.55 1.39
N ARG A 77 22.50 -13.53 1.36
CA ARG A 77 21.90 -14.07 0.13
C ARG A 77 20.64 -13.34 -0.28
N THR A 78 20.12 -12.42 0.54
CA THR A 78 18.93 -11.65 0.22
C THR A 78 19.23 -10.72 -0.97
N ARG A 79 18.40 -10.79 -2.00
CA ARG A 79 18.49 -9.96 -3.21
C ARG A 79 17.46 -8.85 -3.25
N LEU A 80 16.33 -9.07 -2.60
CA LEU A 80 15.23 -8.11 -2.58
C LEU A 80 14.44 -8.23 -1.27
N VAL A 81 14.04 -7.07 -0.74
CA VAL A 81 12.99 -6.93 0.27
C VAL A 81 11.81 -6.20 -0.37
N ALA A 82 10.64 -6.81 -0.39
CA ALA A 82 9.40 -6.17 -0.83
C ALA A 82 8.50 -5.88 0.38
N VAL A 83 8.10 -4.62 0.55
CA VAL A 83 7.30 -4.16 1.70
C VAL A 83 6.33 -3.07 1.31
N THR A 84 5.15 -3.06 1.92
CA THR A 84 4.19 -1.95 1.77
C THR A 84 4.57 -0.76 2.64
N ALA A 85 4.45 0.46 2.11
CA ALA A 85 4.59 1.69 2.91
C ALA A 85 3.37 1.96 3.82
N ALA A 86 2.22 1.35 3.48
CA ALA A 86 1.04 1.36 4.34
C ALA A 86 0.14 0.17 4.02
N SER A 87 -0.24 -0.60 5.03
CA SER A 87 -1.15 -1.73 4.86
C SER A 87 -2.53 -1.26 4.40
N ASN A 88 -2.98 -1.78 3.28
CA ASN A 88 -4.33 -1.51 2.78
C ASN A 88 -5.44 -2.17 3.63
N LEU A 89 -5.07 -3.08 4.52
CA LEU A 89 -6.02 -3.79 5.39
C LEU A 89 -6.20 -3.09 6.74
N ILE A 90 -5.09 -2.82 7.44
CA ILE A 90 -5.09 -2.30 8.82
C ILE A 90 -4.43 -0.93 8.96
N GLY A 91 -4.01 -0.31 7.87
CA GLY A 91 -3.45 1.03 7.85
C GLY A 91 -2.01 1.17 8.36
N THR A 92 -1.43 0.14 8.98
CA THR A 92 -0.07 0.18 9.55
C THR A 92 0.95 0.75 8.57
N ARG A 93 1.76 1.71 9.03
CA ARG A 93 2.87 2.33 8.29
C ARG A 93 4.19 1.86 8.90
N PRO A 94 4.90 0.92 8.27
CA PRO A 94 6.24 0.53 8.69
C PRO A 94 7.25 1.68 8.56
N ASP A 95 8.34 1.61 9.31
CA ASP A 95 9.48 2.53 9.18
C ASP A 95 10.31 2.15 7.93
N ILE A 96 9.88 2.64 6.75
CA ILE A 96 10.52 2.31 5.49
C ILE A 96 12.00 2.74 5.44
N PRO A 97 12.42 3.93 5.92
CA PRO A 97 13.84 4.28 5.99
C PRO A 97 14.69 3.28 6.80
N ALA A 98 14.20 2.82 7.95
CA ALA A 98 14.91 1.81 8.73
C ALA A 98 14.98 0.45 8.01
N LEU A 99 13.92 0.06 7.30
CA LEU A 99 13.90 -1.16 6.49
C LEU A 99 14.82 -1.05 5.28
N ALA A 100 14.96 0.14 4.68
CA ALA A 100 15.88 0.41 3.59
C ALA A 100 17.33 0.21 4.04
N ALA A 101 17.69 0.78 5.19
CA ALA A 101 19.03 0.60 5.76
C ALA A 101 19.36 -0.88 5.98
N LEU A 102 18.45 -1.66 6.57
CA LEU A 102 18.63 -3.10 6.78
C LEU A 102 18.75 -3.89 5.47
N ALA A 103 17.95 -3.56 4.46
CA ALA A 103 18.03 -4.21 3.14
C ALA A 103 19.38 -3.92 2.47
N HIS A 104 19.81 -2.66 2.46
CA HIS A 104 21.07 -2.24 1.86
C HIS A 104 22.29 -2.79 2.60
N ASP A 105 22.26 -2.86 3.94
CA ASP A 105 23.33 -3.48 4.73
C ASP A 105 23.48 -4.99 4.41
N ALA A 106 22.39 -5.65 4.01
CA ALA A 106 22.43 -7.04 3.54
C ALA A 106 22.77 -7.16 2.04
N GLY A 107 22.99 -6.04 1.32
CA GLY A 107 23.24 -6.02 -0.12
C GLY A 107 21.99 -6.25 -0.98
N ALA A 108 20.81 -6.12 -0.42
CA ALA A 108 19.53 -6.33 -1.08
C ALA A 108 18.91 -5.00 -1.56
N LEU A 109 18.08 -5.09 -2.62
CA LEU A 109 17.22 -3.98 -3.06
C LEU A 109 15.99 -3.88 -2.16
N LEU A 110 15.47 -2.64 -1.98
CA LEU A 110 14.18 -2.40 -1.36
C LEU A 110 13.14 -1.99 -2.40
N HIS A 111 12.09 -2.81 -2.57
CA HIS A 111 10.90 -2.48 -3.34
C HIS A 111 9.75 -2.08 -2.42
N VAL A 112 9.16 -0.92 -2.65
CA VAL A 112 8.09 -0.37 -1.81
C VAL A 112 6.77 -0.31 -2.57
N ASP A 113 5.73 -0.96 -2.05
CA ASP A 113 4.36 -0.74 -2.47
C ASP A 113 3.78 0.48 -1.74
N ALA A 114 3.65 1.59 -2.45
CA ALA A 114 3.06 2.82 -1.95
C ALA A 114 1.62 3.04 -2.45
N VAL A 115 0.95 2.02 -2.98
CA VAL A 115 -0.40 2.14 -3.56
C VAL A 115 -1.39 2.71 -2.55
N HIS A 116 -1.40 2.22 -1.32
CA HIS A 116 -2.26 2.76 -0.27
C HIS A 116 -1.66 4.01 0.39
N TYR A 117 -0.35 4.04 0.56
CA TYR A 117 0.37 5.15 1.19
C TYR A 117 0.20 6.47 0.44
N ALA A 118 0.26 6.46 -0.89
CA ALA A 118 0.24 7.65 -1.75
C ALA A 118 -1.08 8.45 -1.68
N SER A 119 -2.16 7.87 -1.15
CA SER A 119 -3.43 8.57 -0.92
C SER A 119 -3.46 9.37 0.39
N HIS A 120 -2.54 9.09 1.33
CA HIS A 120 -2.56 9.65 2.68
C HIS A 120 -1.26 10.38 3.08
N ALA A 121 -0.22 10.26 2.28
CA ALA A 121 1.08 10.87 2.59
C ALA A 121 1.85 11.26 1.33
N THR A 122 2.73 12.25 1.49
CA THR A 122 3.64 12.66 0.41
C THR A 122 4.66 11.56 0.12
N VAL A 123 4.72 11.13 -1.14
CA VAL A 123 5.70 10.15 -1.59
C VAL A 123 7.03 10.84 -1.91
N ASP A 124 8.11 10.35 -1.34
CA ASP A 124 9.49 10.77 -1.62
C ASP A 124 10.39 9.54 -1.66
N LEU A 125 10.80 9.14 -2.87
CA LEU A 125 11.59 7.93 -3.09
C LEU A 125 12.92 7.99 -2.33
N ALA A 126 13.60 9.13 -2.38
CA ALA A 126 14.90 9.31 -1.73
C ALA A 126 14.78 9.31 -0.20
N ALA A 127 13.77 10.01 0.34
CA ALA A 127 13.53 10.03 1.79
C ALA A 127 13.11 8.66 2.34
N LEU A 128 12.42 7.85 1.53
CA LEU A 128 12.07 6.47 1.88
C LEU A 128 13.27 5.50 1.76
N GLY A 129 14.32 5.90 1.04
CA GLY A 129 15.47 5.03 0.76
C GLY A 129 15.11 3.85 -0.14
N ALA A 130 14.01 3.91 -0.88
CA ALA A 130 13.56 2.82 -1.73
C ALA A 130 14.30 2.83 -3.08
N ASP A 131 14.74 1.66 -3.56
CA ASP A 131 15.32 1.52 -4.90
C ASP A 131 14.24 1.57 -5.97
N THR A 132 13.09 1.00 -5.67
CA THR A 132 11.91 1.04 -6.53
C THR A 132 10.64 1.23 -5.71
N LEU A 133 9.67 1.95 -6.28
CA LEU A 133 8.39 2.21 -5.64
C LEU A 133 7.27 2.13 -6.67
N VAL A 134 6.16 1.47 -6.31
CA VAL A 134 4.94 1.45 -7.14
C VAL A 134 3.79 2.18 -6.47
N CYS A 135 2.97 2.87 -7.26
CA CYS A 135 1.70 3.42 -6.81
C CYS A 135 0.64 3.37 -7.92
N SER A 136 -0.60 3.70 -7.57
CA SER A 136 -1.76 3.69 -8.48
C SER A 136 -2.54 4.99 -8.35
N PRO A 137 -2.55 5.86 -9.38
CA PRO A 137 -3.25 7.14 -9.36
C PRO A 137 -4.72 7.07 -8.95
N TYR A 138 -5.45 6.01 -9.29
CA TYR A 138 -6.86 5.87 -8.91
C TYR A 138 -7.08 5.82 -7.39
N LYS A 139 -6.05 5.52 -6.59
CA LYS A 139 -6.13 5.56 -5.12
C LYS A 139 -6.05 6.99 -4.58
N PHE A 140 -5.47 7.92 -5.35
CA PHE A 140 -5.36 9.34 -4.99
C PHE A 140 -6.08 10.23 -6.02
N LEU A 141 -7.34 9.88 -6.32
CA LEU A 141 -8.30 10.64 -7.14
C LEU A 141 -7.94 10.73 -8.64
N GLY A 142 -7.02 9.92 -9.11
CA GLY A 142 -6.60 9.86 -10.50
C GLY A 142 -7.23 8.70 -11.29
N PRO A 143 -6.79 8.48 -12.53
CA PRO A 143 -7.28 7.39 -13.38
C PRO A 143 -6.64 6.03 -13.03
N HIS A 144 -7.21 4.96 -13.62
CA HIS A 144 -6.67 3.60 -13.53
C HIS A 144 -5.38 3.47 -14.33
N LEU A 145 -4.25 3.60 -13.64
CA LEU A 145 -2.90 3.55 -14.16
C LEU A 145 -1.97 3.00 -13.07
N GLY A 146 -0.88 2.38 -13.47
CA GLY A 146 0.24 2.04 -12.60
C GLY A 146 1.40 2.99 -12.82
N VAL A 147 2.12 3.29 -11.74
CA VAL A 147 3.34 4.12 -11.76
C VAL A 147 4.43 3.36 -11.02
N LEU A 148 5.58 3.19 -11.67
CA LEU A 148 6.82 2.70 -11.05
C LEU A 148 7.84 3.86 -11.03
N ALA A 149 8.34 4.18 -9.87
CA ALA A 149 9.43 5.14 -9.69
C ALA A 149 10.71 4.41 -9.27
N ALA A 150 11.82 4.79 -9.87
CA ALA A 150 13.17 4.33 -9.54
C ALA A 150 14.19 5.33 -10.06
N ASP A 151 15.45 5.20 -9.62
CA ASP A 151 16.55 5.94 -10.21
C ASP A 151 16.74 5.56 -11.68
N PRO A 152 16.86 6.52 -12.62
CA PRO A 152 17.07 6.21 -14.04
C PRO A 152 18.35 5.41 -14.32
N ASP A 153 19.43 5.63 -13.56
CA ASP A 153 20.68 4.89 -13.74
C ASP A 153 20.52 3.44 -13.31
N PHE A 154 19.79 3.18 -12.22
CA PHE A 154 19.41 1.83 -11.83
C PHE A 154 18.56 1.15 -12.93
N LEU A 155 17.54 1.83 -13.46
CA LEU A 155 16.71 1.25 -14.52
C LEU A 155 17.52 0.93 -15.80
N ARG A 156 18.58 1.68 -16.10
CA ARG A 156 19.47 1.39 -17.25
C ARG A 156 20.23 0.08 -17.11
N THR A 157 20.49 -0.39 -15.89
CA THR A 157 21.16 -1.67 -15.65
C THR A 157 20.25 -2.87 -15.91
N LEU A 158 18.93 -2.68 -15.84
CA LEU A 158 17.94 -3.75 -15.94
C LEU A 158 17.62 -4.13 -17.40
N ARG A 159 17.26 -5.38 -17.60
CA ARG A 159 16.94 -5.97 -18.92
C ARG A 159 15.49 -6.47 -18.94
N PRO A 160 14.49 -5.56 -19.05
CA PRO A 160 13.09 -5.98 -19.12
C PRO A 160 12.79 -6.78 -20.40
N ASP A 161 11.69 -7.54 -20.36
CA ASP A 161 11.14 -8.12 -21.57
C ASP A 161 10.50 -7.01 -22.42
N LYS A 162 10.93 -6.89 -23.66
CA LYS A 162 10.42 -5.88 -24.59
C LYS A 162 10.42 -6.40 -26.03
N LEU A 163 9.70 -5.71 -26.91
CA LEU A 163 9.75 -6.01 -28.32
C LEU A 163 11.10 -5.64 -28.91
N LEU A 164 11.56 -6.39 -29.90
CA LEU A 164 12.85 -6.16 -30.57
C LEU A 164 13.01 -4.71 -31.09
N PRO A 165 12.02 -4.09 -31.73
CA PRO A 165 12.13 -2.71 -32.22
C PRO A 165 11.87 -1.64 -31.16
N SER A 166 11.52 -2.01 -29.90
CA SER A 166 11.28 -1.03 -28.84
C SER A 166 12.57 -0.32 -28.45
N SER A 167 12.45 0.94 -28.03
CA SER A 167 13.56 1.77 -27.54
C SER A 167 14.32 1.10 -26.40
N ASP A 168 15.64 1.33 -26.34
CA ASP A 168 16.48 0.97 -25.19
C ASP A 168 16.60 2.10 -24.16
N ALA A 169 16.02 3.26 -24.45
CA ALA A 169 16.00 4.39 -23.53
C ALA A 169 15.10 4.11 -22.31
N VAL A 170 15.37 4.77 -21.20
CA VAL A 170 14.54 4.77 -19.99
C VAL A 170 13.72 6.07 -20.01
N PRO A 171 12.41 6.01 -19.77
CA PRO A 171 11.60 4.87 -19.29
C PRO A 171 11.06 3.92 -20.37
N GLU A 172 11.15 4.24 -21.64
CA GLU A 172 10.43 3.62 -22.76
C GLU A 172 10.71 2.11 -22.86
N ARG A 173 11.90 1.64 -22.48
CA ARG A 173 12.24 0.21 -22.49
C ARG A 173 11.37 -0.66 -21.57
N PHE A 174 10.71 -0.05 -20.56
CA PHE A 174 9.80 -0.71 -19.64
C PHE A 174 8.33 -0.54 -20.01
N GLU A 175 8.03 0.33 -20.94
CA GLU A 175 6.65 0.69 -21.32
C GLU A 175 6.24 -0.10 -22.55
N LEU A 176 5.23 -0.97 -22.38
CA LEU A 176 4.80 -1.90 -23.42
C LEU A 176 3.64 -1.34 -24.23
N GLY A 177 3.93 -1.03 -25.49
CA GLY A 177 2.95 -0.48 -26.44
C GLY A 177 2.71 1.02 -26.27
N THR A 178 1.73 1.55 -27.01
CA THR A 178 1.34 2.97 -26.94
C THR A 178 0.73 3.29 -25.58
N LEU A 179 1.25 4.30 -24.92
CA LEU A 179 0.75 4.74 -23.62
C LEU A 179 -0.65 5.39 -23.75
N PRO A 180 -1.51 5.25 -22.75
CA PRO A 180 -2.80 5.91 -22.71
C PRO A 180 -2.63 7.38 -22.29
N TYR A 181 -2.32 8.25 -23.26
CA TYR A 181 -1.96 9.65 -23.01
C TYR A 181 -3.03 10.44 -22.25
N GLU A 182 -4.31 10.11 -22.49
CA GLU A 182 -5.45 10.67 -21.76
C GLU A 182 -5.40 10.34 -20.26
N LEU A 183 -4.97 9.13 -19.90
CA LEU A 183 -4.82 8.74 -18.50
C LEU A 183 -3.58 9.39 -17.86
N LEU A 184 -2.51 9.60 -18.62
CA LEU A 184 -1.34 10.34 -18.15
C LEU A 184 -1.70 11.79 -17.83
N ALA A 185 -2.47 12.43 -18.71
CA ALA A 185 -2.99 13.78 -18.48
C ALA A 185 -3.90 13.83 -17.24
N GLY A 186 -4.76 12.82 -17.07
CA GLY A 186 -5.62 12.69 -15.88
C GLY A 186 -4.81 12.48 -14.59
N ALA A 187 -3.76 11.66 -14.62
CA ALA A 187 -2.88 11.47 -13.46
C ALA A 187 -2.15 12.77 -13.07
N ARG A 188 -1.68 13.53 -14.06
CA ARG A 188 -1.10 14.86 -13.81
C ARG A 188 -2.12 15.80 -13.17
N ALA A 189 -3.33 15.85 -13.71
CA ALA A 189 -4.41 16.69 -13.16
C ALA A 189 -4.76 16.33 -11.71
N ALA A 190 -4.77 15.03 -11.37
CA ALA A 190 -4.98 14.58 -10.00
C ALA A 190 -3.88 15.07 -9.04
N VAL A 191 -2.61 15.01 -9.48
CA VAL A 191 -1.49 15.55 -8.68
C VAL A 191 -1.59 17.06 -8.51
N ASP A 192 -1.97 17.79 -9.57
CA ASP A 192 -2.16 19.24 -9.50
C ASP A 192 -3.34 19.61 -8.58
N PHE A 193 -4.47 18.85 -8.65
CA PHE A 193 -5.60 19.01 -7.74
C PHE A 193 -5.20 18.77 -6.27
N LEU A 194 -4.44 17.72 -5.98
CA LEU A 194 -3.97 17.42 -4.63
C LEU A 194 -3.00 18.51 -4.12
N ALA A 195 -2.19 19.10 -5.00
CA ALA A 195 -1.30 20.21 -4.62
C ALA A 195 -2.08 21.45 -4.19
N ASP A 196 -3.30 21.63 -4.70
CA ASP A 196 -4.14 22.79 -4.41
C ASP A 196 -5.26 22.49 -3.39
N LEU A 197 -5.24 21.31 -2.74
CA LEU A 197 -6.24 20.89 -1.78
C LEU A 197 -6.26 21.76 -0.52
N ALA A 198 -5.08 22.14 -0.01
CA ALA A 198 -4.98 23.08 1.11
C ALA A 198 -5.07 24.54 0.60
N PRO A 199 -6.01 25.35 1.14
CA PRO A 199 -6.14 26.75 0.73
C PRO A 199 -4.88 27.57 1.07
N GLY A 200 -4.49 28.46 0.15
CA GLY A 200 -3.41 29.42 0.36
C GLY A 200 -2.00 28.83 0.21
N GLY A 201 -1.86 27.65 -0.35
CA GLY A 201 -0.58 27.02 -0.64
C GLY A 201 0.31 27.94 -1.51
N ARG A 202 1.54 28.19 -1.06
CA ARG A 202 2.55 29.00 -1.76
C ARG A 202 3.71 28.10 -2.19
N GLY A 203 4.48 28.56 -3.18
CA GLY A 203 5.67 27.86 -3.65
C GLY A 203 5.43 26.92 -4.81
N GLY A 204 6.41 26.03 -5.06
CA GLY A 204 6.34 25.03 -6.11
C GLY A 204 5.32 23.92 -5.83
N ARG A 205 5.00 23.12 -6.85
CA ARG A 205 4.03 22.01 -6.72
C ARG A 205 4.38 21.05 -5.56
N ARG A 206 5.67 20.75 -5.36
CA ARG A 206 6.12 19.87 -4.27
C ARG A 206 5.80 20.43 -2.88
N GLU A 207 6.03 21.73 -2.68
CA GLU A 207 5.74 22.39 -1.41
C GLU A 207 4.24 22.46 -1.13
N ARG A 208 3.43 22.74 -2.17
CA ARG A 208 1.98 22.73 -2.05
C ARG A 208 1.44 21.33 -1.74
N LEU A 209 1.98 20.28 -2.37
CA LEU A 209 1.63 18.88 -2.03
C LEU A 209 1.95 18.58 -0.57
N ALA A 210 3.13 18.95 -0.07
CA ALA A 210 3.51 18.72 1.31
C ALA A 210 2.52 19.40 2.29
N ALA A 211 2.15 20.66 2.01
CA ALA A 211 1.19 21.40 2.82
C ALA A 211 -0.21 20.76 2.77
N SER A 212 -0.67 20.34 1.59
CA SER A 212 -1.95 19.69 1.40
C SER A 212 -2.04 18.33 2.13
N PHE A 213 -1.00 17.51 2.04
CA PHE A 213 -0.97 16.24 2.76
C PHE A 213 -0.86 16.40 4.28
N ALA A 214 -0.17 17.44 4.78
CA ALA A 214 -0.17 17.75 6.20
C ALA A 214 -1.56 18.16 6.71
N ALA A 215 -2.28 18.99 5.95
CA ALA A 215 -3.65 19.37 6.27
C ALA A 215 -4.60 18.17 6.18
N LEU A 216 -4.47 17.33 5.15
CA LEU A 216 -5.24 16.11 4.97
C LEU A 216 -5.03 15.15 6.14
N GLN A 217 -3.78 14.90 6.52
CA GLN A 217 -3.47 14.02 7.65
C GLN A 217 -4.14 14.50 8.94
N SER A 218 -4.08 15.80 9.24
CA SER A 218 -4.73 16.36 10.44
C SER A 218 -6.24 16.18 10.41
N HIS A 219 -6.87 16.37 9.24
CA HIS A 219 -8.29 16.17 9.05
C HIS A 219 -8.69 14.69 9.22
N GLU A 220 -8.00 13.80 8.54
CA GLU A 220 -8.28 12.36 8.59
C GLU A 220 -8.01 11.77 9.98
N ASP A 221 -6.95 12.19 10.69
CA ASP A 221 -6.64 11.73 12.04
C ASP A 221 -7.75 12.14 13.04
N ALA A 222 -8.28 13.35 12.94
CA ALA A 222 -9.38 13.79 13.80
C ALA A 222 -10.66 12.96 13.59
N LEU A 223 -11.00 12.63 12.35
CA LEU A 223 -12.15 11.77 12.03
C LEU A 223 -11.90 10.31 12.45
N ARG A 224 -10.69 9.78 12.23
CA ARG A 224 -10.29 8.44 12.66
C ARG A 224 -10.43 8.28 14.17
N GLU A 225 -9.90 9.22 14.95
CA GLU A 225 -10.01 9.19 16.41
C GLU A 225 -11.46 9.23 16.89
N ARG A 226 -12.34 9.98 16.18
CA ARG A 226 -13.77 9.99 16.48
C ARG A 226 -14.40 8.63 16.23
N ILE A 227 -14.06 7.95 15.11
CA ILE A 227 -14.51 6.59 14.82
C ILE A 227 -14.03 5.64 15.92
N GLU A 228 -12.75 5.66 16.28
CA GLU A 228 -12.16 4.75 17.26
C GLU A 228 -12.84 4.89 18.63
N ARG A 229 -13.07 6.11 19.09
CA ARG A 229 -13.83 6.35 20.35
C ARG A 229 -15.24 5.78 20.26
N GLY A 230 -15.97 6.07 19.18
CA GLY A 230 -17.34 5.56 19.01
C GLY A 230 -17.41 4.04 18.91
N LEU A 231 -16.43 3.38 18.27
CA LEU A 231 -16.36 1.92 18.22
C LEU A 231 -16.07 1.31 19.62
N ALA A 232 -15.25 1.96 20.43
CA ALA A 232 -14.98 1.53 21.80
C ALA A 232 -16.23 1.62 22.69
N ASP A 233 -17.04 2.68 22.51
CA ASP A 233 -18.26 2.90 23.30
C ASP A 233 -19.38 1.90 22.95
N LEU A 234 -19.42 1.38 21.73
CA LEU A 234 -20.48 0.47 21.28
C LEU A 234 -20.40 -0.93 21.88
N GLY A 235 -19.22 -1.37 22.33
CA GLY A 235 -18.98 -2.72 22.83
C GLY A 235 -19.14 -3.83 21.79
N GLY A 236 -18.54 -5.00 22.03
CA GLY A 236 -18.61 -6.15 21.12
C GLY A 236 -17.91 -5.96 19.77
N ILE A 237 -17.19 -4.86 19.58
CA ILE A 237 -16.40 -4.56 18.38
C ILE A 237 -14.92 -4.72 18.70
N THR A 238 -14.21 -5.47 17.86
CA THR A 238 -12.76 -5.61 17.94
C THR A 238 -12.12 -4.86 16.79
N VAL A 239 -11.33 -3.82 17.09
CA VAL A 239 -10.54 -3.09 16.10
C VAL A 239 -9.18 -3.78 15.93
N HIS A 240 -8.81 -4.08 14.68
CA HIS A 240 -7.54 -4.73 14.33
C HIS A 240 -6.47 -3.74 13.86
N SER A 241 -6.84 -2.51 13.52
CA SER A 241 -5.94 -1.40 13.17
C SER A 241 -5.40 -0.76 14.45
N ARG A 242 -4.28 -1.27 14.97
CA ARG A 242 -3.77 -0.93 16.32
C ARG A 242 -2.40 -0.25 16.31
N ALA A 243 -1.69 -0.27 15.16
CA ALA A 243 -0.36 0.33 15.07
C ALA A 243 -0.38 1.81 15.42
N ALA A 244 0.67 2.30 16.09
CA ALA A 244 0.80 3.69 16.48
C ALA A 244 0.87 4.61 15.25
N HIS A 245 1.66 4.20 14.24
CA HIS A 245 1.76 4.89 12.96
C HIS A 245 0.91 4.19 11.91
N ARG A 246 -0.18 4.83 11.48
CA ARG A 246 -1.11 4.26 10.50
C ARG A 246 -1.82 5.32 9.66
N THR A 247 -2.36 4.89 8.54
CA THR A 247 -3.33 5.65 7.74
C THR A 247 -4.71 5.60 8.41
N PRO A 248 -5.67 6.43 7.99
CA PRO A 248 -7.04 6.45 8.55
C PRO A 248 -7.88 5.26 8.05
N THR A 249 -7.28 4.09 8.01
CA THR A 249 -7.91 2.82 7.62
C THR A 249 -8.13 1.97 8.85
N LEU A 250 -9.37 1.60 9.09
CA LEU A 250 -9.77 0.79 10.24
C LEU A 250 -10.39 -0.53 9.77
N LEU A 251 -9.86 -1.62 10.27
CA LEU A 251 -10.42 -2.96 10.13
C LEU A 251 -11.02 -3.37 11.47
N PHE A 252 -12.26 -3.82 11.48
CA PHE A 252 -12.90 -4.30 12.69
C PHE A 252 -13.78 -5.53 12.43
N THR A 253 -14.08 -6.24 13.51
CA THR A 253 -15.04 -7.35 13.56
C THR A 253 -16.05 -7.09 14.66
N VAL A 254 -17.26 -7.65 14.50
CA VAL A 254 -18.36 -7.57 15.49
C VAL A 254 -18.60 -8.96 16.03
N ALA A 255 -18.62 -9.10 17.35
CA ALA A 255 -18.80 -10.38 18.01
C ALA A 255 -20.13 -11.05 17.60
N GLY A 256 -20.06 -12.31 17.20
CA GLY A 256 -21.24 -13.11 16.81
C GLY A 256 -21.79 -12.81 15.42
N LEU A 257 -21.24 -11.85 14.67
CA LEU A 257 -21.72 -11.50 13.33
C LEU A 257 -20.62 -11.75 12.27
N ARG A 258 -21.03 -12.23 11.10
CA ARG A 258 -20.11 -12.36 9.97
C ARG A 258 -19.83 -10.96 9.38
N PRO A 259 -18.59 -10.67 8.94
CA PRO A 259 -18.24 -9.38 8.36
C PRO A 259 -19.17 -8.97 7.18
N ALA A 260 -19.56 -9.93 6.34
CA ALA A 260 -20.44 -9.69 5.20
C ALA A 260 -21.86 -9.24 5.63
N ASP A 261 -22.38 -9.74 6.76
CA ASP A 261 -23.71 -9.36 7.25
C ASP A 261 -23.67 -7.95 7.87
N VAL A 262 -22.56 -7.62 8.57
CA VAL A 262 -22.32 -6.25 9.07
C VAL A 262 -22.21 -5.25 7.91
N SER A 263 -21.44 -5.59 6.87
CA SER A 263 -21.29 -4.75 5.67
C SER A 263 -22.64 -4.50 4.98
N ARG A 264 -23.49 -5.53 4.85
CA ARG A 264 -24.83 -5.40 4.27
C ARG A 264 -25.72 -4.46 5.11
N HIS A 265 -25.71 -4.63 6.42
CA HIS A 265 -26.45 -3.74 7.33
C HIS A 265 -25.99 -2.28 7.20
N LEU A 266 -24.69 -2.05 7.12
CA LEU A 266 -24.14 -0.70 6.91
C LEU A 266 -24.59 -0.10 5.57
N ALA A 267 -24.60 -0.89 4.51
CA ALA A 267 -25.08 -0.46 3.19
C ALA A 267 -26.56 -0.05 3.20
N GLU A 268 -27.41 -0.77 3.94
CA GLU A 268 -28.82 -0.42 4.15
C GLU A 268 -28.99 0.93 4.87
N HIS A 269 -27.95 1.39 5.57
CA HIS A 269 -27.91 2.68 6.27
C HIS A 269 -27.05 3.73 5.51
N ALA A 270 -26.84 3.54 4.21
CA ALA A 270 -26.05 4.42 3.35
C ALA A 270 -24.59 4.62 3.83
N VAL A 271 -23.98 3.56 4.36
CA VAL A 271 -22.57 3.50 4.71
C VAL A 271 -21.89 2.43 3.87
N ASP A 272 -20.98 2.84 2.98
CA ASP A 272 -20.18 1.92 2.19
C ASP A 272 -18.94 1.48 2.99
N ALA A 273 -19.05 0.33 3.65
CA ALA A 273 -18.00 -0.29 4.44
C ALA A 273 -17.90 -1.77 4.08
N PRO A 274 -17.14 -2.10 3.02
CA PRO A 274 -17.05 -3.45 2.52
C PRO A 274 -16.34 -4.40 3.49
N ALA A 275 -16.65 -5.70 3.38
CA ALA A 275 -16.05 -6.77 4.16
C ALA A 275 -15.14 -7.64 3.30
N GLY A 276 -14.06 -8.15 3.89
CA GLY A 276 -13.13 -9.07 3.24
C GLY A 276 -11.71 -8.96 3.74
N SER A 277 -10.80 -9.64 3.05
CA SER A 277 -9.34 -9.53 3.24
C SER A 277 -8.69 -8.48 2.35
N PHE A 278 -9.40 -7.94 1.37
CA PHE A 278 -8.94 -6.89 0.44
C PHE A 278 -7.63 -7.22 -0.26
N TYR A 279 -7.47 -8.47 -0.67
CA TYR A 279 -6.23 -9.03 -1.23
C TYR A 279 -5.02 -9.01 -0.27
N ALA A 280 -5.18 -8.63 1.00
CA ALA A 280 -4.16 -8.79 2.04
C ALA A 280 -4.40 -10.10 2.81
N VAL A 281 -4.44 -11.22 2.08
CA VAL A 281 -4.83 -12.55 2.59
C VAL A 281 -3.88 -13.02 3.68
N GLU A 282 -2.57 -12.83 3.50
CA GLU A 282 -1.56 -13.20 4.51
C GLU A 282 -1.76 -12.40 5.82
N ALA A 283 -2.09 -11.10 5.71
CA ALA A 283 -2.36 -10.26 6.87
C ALA A 283 -3.65 -10.68 7.58
N ALA A 284 -4.73 -10.93 6.85
CA ALA A 284 -6.00 -11.38 7.44
C ALA A 284 -5.82 -12.71 8.17
N ARG A 285 -5.11 -13.67 7.58
CA ARG A 285 -4.80 -14.97 8.22
C ARG A 285 -3.93 -14.80 9.45
N ARG A 286 -2.92 -13.90 9.41
CA ARG A 286 -2.03 -13.62 10.54
C ARG A 286 -2.78 -12.99 11.72
N LEU A 287 -3.82 -12.19 11.46
CA LEU A 287 -4.72 -11.63 12.47
C LEU A 287 -5.75 -12.64 13.01
N GLY A 288 -5.78 -13.87 12.51
CA GLY A 288 -6.75 -14.90 12.89
C GLY A 288 -8.15 -14.70 12.28
N LEU A 289 -8.26 -13.86 11.24
CA LEU A 289 -9.53 -13.54 10.58
C LEU A 289 -9.87 -14.48 9.40
N GLY A 290 -8.96 -15.39 9.07
CA GLY A 290 -9.12 -16.30 7.92
C GLY A 290 -9.26 -15.55 6.61
N ASP A 291 -9.99 -16.15 5.68
CA ASP A 291 -10.22 -15.58 4.35
C ASP A 291 -11.43 -14.61 4.32
N GLU A 292 -12.30 -14.67 5.33
CA GLU A 292 -13.45 -13.77 5.46
C GLU A 292 -13.02 -12.33 5.83
N GLY A 293 -11.87 -12.18 6.49
CA GLY A 293 -11.33 -10.88 6.89
C GLY A 293 -12.19 -10.15 7.91
N GLY A 294 -12.40 -8.85 7.69
CA GLY A 294 -13.19 -7.98 8.57
C GLY A 294 -13.94 -6.91 7.77
N VAL A 295 -14.67 -6.06 8.45
CA VAL A 295 -15.25 -4.85 7.87
C VAL A 295 -14.20 -3.77 7.86
N ARG A 296 -13.99 -3.11 6.72
CA ARG A 296 -13.01 -2.05 6.58
C ARG A 296 -13.69 -0.72 6.30
N VAL A 297 -13.35 0.29 7.09
CA VAL A 297 -13.67 1.69 6.82
C VAL A 297 -12.38 2.45 6.53
N GLY A 298 -12.45 3.41 5.62
CA GLY A 298 -11.34 4.29 5.26
C GLY A 298 -11.86 5.68 5.00
N LEU A 299 -11.07 6.68 5.34
CA LEU A 299 -11.39 8.08 5.11
C LEU A 299 -10.75 8.56 3.81
N ALA A 300 -11.31 9.62 3.28
CA ALA A 300 -10.85 10.30 2.07
C ALA A 300 -10.89 11.81 2.31
N PRO A 301 -10.25 12.64 1.47
CA PRO A 301 -10.23 14.09 1.64
C PRO A 301 -11.62 14.74 1.76
N TYR A 302 -12.65 14.09 1.24
CA TYR A 302 -14.06 14.56 1.26
C TYR A 302 -14.90 13.96 2.39
N SER A 303 -14.32 13.07 3.22
CA SER A 303 -15.03 12.52 4.39
C SER A 303 -15.28 13.61 5.44
N CYS A 304 -16.42 13.56 6.11
CA CYS A 304 -16.83 14.56 7.10
C CYS A 304 -17.34 13.93 8.40
N ALA A 305 -17.64 14.77 9.38
CA ALA A 305 -18.12 14.34 10.68
C ALA A 305 -19.47 13.60 10.60
N GLU A 306 -20.33 14.02 9.68
CA GLU A 306 -21.64 13.42 9.42
C GLU A 306 -21.51 11.99 8.90
N ASP A 307 -20.48 11.68 8.13
CA ASP A 307 -20.22 10.31 7.67
C ASP A 307 -19.83 9.42 8.83
N VAL A 308 -19.01 9.93 9.76
CA VAL A 308 -18.64 9.22 10.99
C VAL A 308 -19.88 8.97 11.86
N ASP A 309 -20.75 9.98 12.04
CA ASP A 309 -21.98 9.84 12.83
C ASP A 309 -22.93 8.83 12.23
N ARG A 310 -23.05 8.80 10.91
CA ARG A 310 -23.87 7.81 10.18
C ARG A 310 -23.32 6.39 10.41
N LEU A 311 -22.01 6.19 10.29
CA LEU A 311 -21.37 4.91 10.57
C LEU A 311 -21.66 4.43 12.00
N LEU A 312 -21.41 5.26 13.01
CA LEU A 312 -21.59 4.89 14.42
C LEU A 312 -23.07 4.65 14.75
N THR A 313 -23.99 5.45 14.19
CA THR A 313 -25.42 5.26 14.34
C THR A 313 -25.89 3.93 13.72
N ALA A 314 -25.40 3.59 12.54
CA ALA A 314 -25.72 2.32 11.89
C ALA A 314 -25.20 1.13 12.70
N LEU A 315 -23.95 1.20 13.18
CA LEU A 315 -23.37 0.12 14.02
C LEU A 315 -24.13 -0.06 15.35
N ALA A 316 -24.62 1.01 15.95
CA ALA A 316 -25.44 0.93 17.18
C ALA A 316 -26.78 0.20 16.98
N ARG A 317 -27.27 0.10 15.75
CA ARG A 317 -28.51 -0.60 15.37
C ARG A 317 -28.31 -2.03 14.92
N LEU A 318 -27.08 -2.54 14.95
CA LEU A 318 -26.82 -3.95 14.61
C LEU A 318 -27.63 -4.87 15.54
N PRO A 319 -28.27 -5.92 15.00
CA PRO A 319 -28.91 -6.93 15.83
C PRO A 319 -27.83 -7.64 16.66
N ARG A 320 -28.01 -7.62 17.96
CA ARG A 320 -27.10 -8.27 18.94
C ARG A 320 -27.60 -9.66 19.29
#